data_4dbf2619e276622cba5bb6d9cf358131
#
_entry.id   4dbf2619e276622cba5bb6d9cf358131
#
_cell.length_a   1.000
_cell.length_b   1.000
_cell.length_c   1.000
_cell.angle_alpha   90.00
_cell.angle_beta   90.00
_cell.angle_gamma   90.00
#
_symmetry.space_group_name_H-M   'P 1'
#
loop_
_entity.id
_entity.type
_entity.pdbx_description
1 polymer ?
#
loop_
_entity_poly.entity_id
_entity_poly.type
_entity_poly.pdbx_seq_one_letter_code
_entity_poly.pdbx_strand_id
1 'polypeptide(L)'
;MYSFLTVWQNQPIIRVRKRQIFLYFFINISAGVGGKCSMEGKRLTSYAMEELECPKCGHKHSLKKYKVINVTEKAKLKEEIMKNRLYQFSCEECEYMAPLTYDSLYVDSRKNIMIYMAPVMNAEIKAEIAELEQEKSIDKRLVDNINDLKEKIM
;
A
#
# COMPACT_ATOMS: atom_id res chain seq x y z
N MET A 1 37.14 -16.23 -11.86
CA MET A 1 36.46 -15.40 -10.87
C MET A 1 35.52 -14.46 -11.59
N TYR A 2 34.29 -14.86 -11.83
CA TYR A 2 33.28 -14.02 -12.48
C TYR A 2 32.26 -13.55 -11.43
N SER A 3 32.15 -12.25 -11.32
CA SER A 3 31.37 -11.51 -10.33
C SER A 3 29.87 -11.61 -10.63
N PHE A 4 29.10 -12.25 -9.77
CA PHE A 4 27.64 -12.46 -9.87
C PHE A 4 26.83 -11.26 -9.32
N LEU A 5 27.14 -10.03 -9.69
CA LEU A 5 26.52 -8.85 -9.03
C LEU A 5 25.80 -7.86 -9.96
N THR A 6 25.37 -8.27 -11.17
CA THR A 6 24.77 -7.26 -12.09
C THR A 6 23.50 -7.67 -12.81
N VAL A 7 22.64 -8.52 -12.24
CA VAL A 7 21.39 -8.95 -12.94
C VAL A 7 20.11 -8.27 -12.42
N TRP A 8 20.16 -7.47 -11.35
CA TRP A 8 18.95 -6.92 -10.73
C TRP A 8 18.57 -5.48 -11.14
N GLN A 9 19.31 -4.84 -12.05
CA GLN A 9 19.13 -3.41 -12.35
C GLN A 9 18.20 -3.06 -13.51
N ASN A 10 17.63 -4.04 -14.25
CA ASN A 10 16.81 -3.75 -15.45
C ASN A 10 15.45 -4.48 -15.48
N GLN A 11 14.80 -4.67 -14.34
CA GLN A 11 13.40 -5.12 -14.36
C GLN A 11 12.48 -3.89 -14.55
N PRO A 12 11.55 -3.91 -15.51
CA PRO A 12 10.61 -2.80 -15.68
C PRO A 12 9.68 -2.73 -14.47
N ILE A 13 9.83 -1.67 -13.69
CA ILE A 13 8.89 -1.34 -12.62
C ILE A 13 7.59 -0.90 -13.29
N ILE A 14 6.53 -1.69 -13.14
CA ILE A 14 5.20 -1.32 -13.64
C ILE A 14 4.70 -0.14 -12.80
N ARG A 15 4.83 1.07 -13.36
CA ARG A 15 4.29 2.30 -12.77
C ARG A 15 2.84 2.48 -13.18
N VAL A 16 1.94 2.44 -12.22
CA VAL A 16 0.52 2.70 -12.46
C VAL A 16 0.20 4.17 -12.26
N ARG A 17 -0.49 4.77 -13.25
CA ARG A 17 -0.88 6.19 -13.24
C ARG A 17 -1.95 6.48 -12.18
N LYS A 18 -1.71 7.53 -11.42
CA LYS A 18 -2.62 8.14 -10.46
C LYS A 18 -3.86 8.74 -11.14
N ARG A 19 -5.04 8.37 -10.70
CA ARG A 19 -6.22 9.26 -10.69
C ARG A 19 -7.32 8.60 -9.86
N GLN A 20 -7.39 8.81 -8.55
CA GLN A 20 -8.63 8.63 -7.76
C GLN A 20 -8.46 8.32 -6.26
N ILE A 21 -7.35 8.73 -5.64
CA ILE A 21 -7.24 8.56 -4.19
C ILE A 21 -7.97 9.70 -3.44
N PHE A 22 -8.15 10.86 -4.10
CA PHE A 22 -8.55 12.11 -3.48
C PHE A 22 -10.00 12.18 -2.96
N LEU A 23 -10.94 11.42 -3.52
CA LEU A 23 -12.36 11.58 -3.17
C LEU A 23 -12.84 10.73 -1.99
N TYR A 24 -12.11 9.70 -1.61
CA TYR A 24 -12.55 8.80 -0.53
C TYR A 24 -12.11 9.24 0.87
N PHE A 25 -11.08 10.08 0.96
CA PHE A 25 -10.59 10.57 2.25
C PHE A 25 -11.49 11.67 2.83
N PHE A 26 -12.11 12.51 1.98
CA PHE A 26 -12.91 13.67 2.43
C PHE A 26 -14.35 13.36 2.82
N ILE A 27 -14.93 12.25 2.37
CA ILE A 27 -16.38 11.98 2.59
C ILE A 27 -16.68 11.45 4.00
N ASN A 28 -15.68 10.96 4.74
CA ASN A 28 -15.92 10.41 6.10
C ASN A 28 -15.54 11.35 7.26
N ILE A 29 -15.18 12.61 6.98
CA ILE A 29 -14.83 13.57 8.07
C ILE A 29 -15.97 14.53 8.39
N SER A 30 -17.02 14.60 7.59
CA SER A 30 -18.12 15.59 7.77
C SER A 30 -19.40 14.95 8.27
N ALA A 31 -19.40 14.37 9.49
CA ALA A 31 -20.64 14.20 10.24
C ALA A 31 -20.36 13.98 11.73
N GLY A 32 -20.54 15.04 12.53
CA GLY A 32 -21.07 14.89 13.89
C GLY A 32 -20.13 15.11 15.07
N VAL A 33 -20.21 16.32 15.61
CA VAL A 33 -20.43 16.63 17.05
C VAL A 33 -19.60 15.84 18.08
N GLY A 34 -18.68 16.56 18.75
CA GLY A 34 -18.30 16.45 20.17
C GLY A 34 -18.29 15.07 20.79
N GLY A 35 -17.25 14.28 20.54
CA GLY A 35 -17.00 13.06 21.27
C GLY A 35 -15.50 12.76 21.19
N LYS A 36 -14.89 12.35 22.31
CA LYS A 36 -13.53 11.81 22.36
C LYS A 36 -13.33 10.91 21.14
N CYS A 37 -12.42 11.27 20.24
CA CYS A 37 -12.09 10.48 19.09
C CYS A 37 -11.31 9.23 19.56
N SER A 38 -12.04 8.22 19.99
CA SER A 38 -11.53 6.86 20.04
C SER A 38 -11.38 6.40 18.60
N MET A 39 -10.32 5.67 18.27
CA MET A 39 -9.97 5.12 16.95
C MET A 39 -11.05 4.19 16.35
N GLU A 40 -12.31 4.33 16.72
CA GLU A 40 -13.44 3.53 16.25
C GLU A 40 -14.04 3.96 14.92
N GLY A 41 -13.50 5.00 14.28
CA GLY A 41 -13.70 5.19 12.84
C GLY A 41 -12.98 4.07 12.09
N LYS A 42 -13.60 2.90 12.01
CA LYS A 42 -13.09 1.72 11.29
C LYS A 42 -12.60 2.10 9.90
N ARG A 43 -11.30 2.31 9.74
CA ARG A 43 -10.69 2.32 8.41
C ARG A 43 -10.73 0.89 7.89
N LEU A 44 -11.83 0.56 7.22
CA LEU A 44 -12.07 -0.77 6.68
C LEU A 44 -11.06 -1.07 5.57
N THR A 45 -10.66 -2.32 5.46
CA THR A 45 -9.85 -2.79 4.34
C THR A 45 -10.53 -2.47 3.03
N SER A 46 -9.86 -1.73 2.17
CA SER A 46 -10.35 -1.35 0.84
C SER A 46 -9.35 -1.66 -0.26
N TYR A 47 -9.85 -1.94 -1.45
CA TYR A 47 -9.04 -2.24 -2.63
C TYR A 47 -9.72 -1.73 -3.89
N ALA A 48 -8.95 -1.56 -4.94
CA ALA A 48 -9.42 -1.34 -6.30
C ALA A 48 -9.01 -2.52 -7.18
N MET A 49 -9.85 -2.86 -8.16
CA MET A 49 -9.47 -3.76 -9.24
C MET A 49 -8.88 -2.93 -10.37
N GLU A 50 -7.74 -3.35 -10.88
CA GLU A 50 -7.04 -2.66 -11.96
C GLU A 50 -6.58 -3.66 -13.01
N GLU A 51 -6.81 -3.33 -14.29
CA GLU A 51 -6.32 -4.14 -15.39
C GLU A 51 -4.86 -3.78 -15.67
N LEU A 52 -4.00 -4.79 -15.68
CA LEU A 52 -2.61 -4.68 -16.05
C LEU A 52 -2.30 -5.63 -17.20
N GLU A 53 -1.53 -5.14 -18.14
CA GLU A 53 -1.03 -5.94 -19.26
C GLU A 53 0.34 -6.53 -18.93
N CYS A 54 0.51 -7.82 -19.14
CA CYS A 54 1.79 -8.49 -18.93
C CYS A 54 2.84 -7.96 -19.92
N PRO A 55 3.98 -7.45 -19.43
CA PRO A 55 5.00 -6.90 -20.32
C PRO A 55 5.72 -7.97 -21.18
N LYS A 56 5.55 -9.25 -20.83
CA LYS A 56 6.18 -10.37 -21.57
C LYS A 56 5.28 -10.95 -22.65
N CYS A 57 4.00 -11.15 -22.38
CA CYS A 57 3.09 -11.82 -23.33
C CYS A 57 1.89 -10.97 -23.74
N GLY A 58 1.71 -9.75 -23.22
CA GLY A 58 0.60 -8.87 -23.55
C GLY A 58 -0.75 -9.30 -22.97
N HIS A 59 -0.82 -10.41 -22.22
CA HIS A 59 -2.08 -10.84 -21.64
C HIS A 59 -2.56 -9.87 -20.54
N LYS A 60 -3.87 -9.58 -20.52
CA LYS A 60 -4.49 -8.67 -19.55
C LYS A 60 -4.94 -9.43 -18.31
N HIS A 61 -4.55 -8.92 -17.17
CA HIS A 61 -4.89 -9.45 -15.86
C HIS A 61 -5.61 -8.41 -15.03
N SER A 62 -6.64 -8.85 -14.30
CA SER A 62 -7.29 -8.03 -13.29
C SER A 62 -6.59 -8.20 -11.95
N LEU A 63 -5.96 -7.13 -11.47
CA LEU A 63 -5.19 -7.13 -10.25
C LEU A 63 -5.90 -6.39 -9.13
N LYS A 64 -5.81 -6.96 -7.93
CA LYS A 64 -6.34 -6.36 -6.72
C LYS A 64 -5.28 -5.51 -6.02
N LYS A 65 -5.47 -4.18 -6.03
CA LYS A 65 -4.62 -3.23 -5.31
C LYS A 65 -5.28 -2.76 -4.03
N TYR A 66 -4.64 -2.99 -2.92
CA TYR A 66 -5.14 -2.55 -1.62
C TYR A 66 -4.81 -1.08 -1.38
N LYS A 67 -5.84 -0.27 -1.12
CA LYS A 67 -5.69 1.13 -0.70
C LYS A 67 -5.50 1.22 0.81
N VAL A 68 -6.31 0.48 1.56
CA VAL A 68 -6.21 0.35 3.02
C VAL A 68 -6.12 -1.12 3.37
N ILE A 69 -5.12 -1.46 4.17
CA ILE A 69 -4.85 -2.81 4.67
C ILE A 69 -5.03 -2.77 6.19
N ASN A 70 -6.22 -3.10 6.67
CA ASN A 70 -6.49 -3.18 8.10
C ASN A 70 -6.30 -4.61 8.61
N VAL A 71 -5.16 -4.86 9.27
CA VAL A 71 -4.83 -6.19 9.80
C VAL A 71 -5.52 -6.50 11.12
N THR A 72 -6.11 -5.52 11.78
CA THR A 72 -6.99 -5.75 12.93
C THR A 72 -8.26 -6.44 12.50
N GLU A 73 -8.78 -6.07 11.33
CA GLU A 73 -9.95 -6.68 10.70
C GLU A 73 -9.60 -8.02 10.03
N LYS A 74 -8.51 -8.05 9.27
CA LYS A 74 -8.08 -9.19 8.45
C LYS A 74 -6.62 -9.55 8.71
N ALA A 75 -6.37 -10.27 9.81
CA ALA A 75 -5.03 -10.65 10.25
C ALA A 75 -4.21 -11.38 9.16
N LYS A 76 -4.85 -12.16 8.29
CA LYS A 76 -4.21 -12.87 7.18
C LYS A 76 -3.48 -11.94 6.20
N LEU A 77 -3.93 -10.68 6.05
CA LEU A 77 -3.27 -9.72 5.17
C LEU A 77 -1.85 -9.39 5.60
N LYS A 78 -1.54 -9.46 6.90
CA LYS A 78 -0.17 -9.32 7.40
C LYS A 78 0.76 -10.40 6.81
N GLU A 79 0.31 -11.65 6.81
CA GLU A 79 1.07 -12.76 6.23
C GLU A 79 1.25 -12.60 4.71
N GLU A 80 0.22 -12.11 4.01
CA GLU A 80 0.28 -11.88 2.58
C GLU A 80 1.29 -10.78 2.23
N ILE A 81 1.42 -9.72 3.06
CA ILE A 81 2.47 -8.72 2.94
C ILE A 81 3.84 -9.36 3.14
N MET A 82 4.02 -10.13 4.22
CA MET A 82 5.30 -10.77 4.54
C MET A 82 5.76 -11.72 3.43
N LYS A 83 4.82 -12.35 2.73
CA LYS A 83 5.07 -13.25 1.58
C LYS A 83 5.15 -12.53 0.23
N ASN A 84 5.13 -11.19 0.20
CA ASN A 84 5.08 -10.31 -1.00
C ASN A 84 3.84 -10.46 -1.88
N ARG A 85 2.83 -11.24 -1.51
CA ARG A 85 1.70 -11.54 -2.40
C ARG A 85 0.83 -10.33 -2.75
N LEU A 86 0.76 -9.33 -1.88
CA LEU A 86 0.00 -8.10 -2.16
C LEU A 86 0.77 -7.14 -3.08
N TYR A 87 2.08 -7.30 -3.19
CA TYR A 87 2.97 -6.41 -3.93
C TYR A 87 3.75 -7.16 -5.01
N GLN A 88 3.10 -8.15 -5.62
CA GLN A 88 3.67 -8.94 -6.70
C GLN A 88 2.65 -9.12 -7.83
N PHE A 89 3.09 -8.88 -9.05
CA PHE A 89 2.39 -9.28 -10.25
C PHE A 89 2.85 -10.69 -10.65
N SER A 90 1.90 -11.54 -11.00
CA SER A 90 2.17 -12.87 -11.55
C SER A 90 1.26 -13.06 -12.76
N CYS A 91 1.84 -13.37 -13.90
CA CYS A 91 1.11 -13.71 -15.11
C CYS A 91 0.82 -15.21 -15.13
N GLU A 92 -0.45 -15.58 -15.22
CA GLU A 92 -0.87 -16.99 -15.27
C GLU A 92 -0.54 -17.66 -16.61
N GLU A 93 -0.40 -16.88 -17.70
CA GLU A 93 -0.14 -17.40 -19.04
C GLU A 93 1.34 -17.70 -19.32
N CYS A 94 2.24 -16.88 -18.82
CA CYS A 94 3.66 -17.00 -19.13
C CYS A 94 4.57 -17.07 -17.91
N GLU A 95 3.99 -17.22 -16.73
CA GLU A 95 4.68 -17.30 -15.42
C GLU A 95 5.62 -16.11 -15.14
N TYR A 96 5.45 -15.01 -15.86
CA TYR A 96 6.21 -13.80 -15.58
C TYR A 96 5.81 -13.21 -14.24
N MET A 97 6.81 -12.94 -13.40
CA MET A 97 6.61 -12.32 -12.09
C MET A 97 7.38 -11.00 -12.00
N ALA A 98 6.76 -9.99 -11.42
CA ALA A 98 7.39 -8.70 -11.17
C ALA A 98 6.90 -8.08 -9.85
N PRO A 99 7.76 -7.34 -9.13
CA PRO A 99 7.31 -6.57 -7.98
C PRO A 99 6.35 -5.47 -8.42
N LEU A 100 5.27 -5.30 -7.67
CA LEU A 100 4.34 -4.20 -7.80
C LEU A 100 4.63 -3.16 -6.74
N THR A 101 4.56 -1.91 -7.16
CA THR A 101 4.78 -0.79 -6.28
C THR A 101 3.62 0.19 -6.41
N TYR A 102 2.85 0.37 -5.35
CA TYR A 102 1.69 1.27 -5.29
C TYR A 102 1.48 1.82 -3.89
N ASP A 103 0.82 2.98 -3.81
CA ASP A 103 0.52 3.64 -2.54
C ASP A 103 -0.50 2.84 -1.75
N SER A 104 -0.26 2.65 -0.46
CA SER A 104 -1.18 1.94 0.43
C SER A 104 -1.01 2.37 1.88
N LEU A 105 -2.09 2.25 2.67
CA LEU A 105 -2.10 2.51 4.09
C LEU A 105 -2.26 1.21 4.87
N TYR A 106 -1.25 0.84 5.64
CA TYR A 106 -1.32 -0.26 6.60
C TYR A 106 -1.83 0.25 7.94
N VAL A 107 -2.78 -0.46 8.55
CA VAL A 107 -3.38 -0.11 9.85
C VAL A 107 -3.39 -1.33 10.75
N ASP A 108 -2.80 -1.20 11.94
CA ASP A 108 -2.89 -2.17 13.03
C ASP A 108 -3.33 -1.44 14.31
N SER A 109 -4.63 -1.47 14.59
CA SER A 109 -5.20 -0.81 15.77
C SER A 109 -4.78 -1.46 17.08
N ARG A 110 -4.40 -2.75 17.07
CA ARG A 110 -3.94 -3.44 18.28
C ARG A 110 -2.58 -2.93 18.73
N LYS A 111 -1.72 -2.58 17.79
CA LYS A 111 -0.41 -1.99 18.04
C LYS A 111 -0.43 -0.46 18.05
N ASN A 112 -1.57 0.14 17.72
CA ASN A 112 -1.72 1.58 17.54
C ASN A 112 -0.76 2.15 16.48
N ILE A 113 -0.57 1.42 15.39
CA ILE A 113 0.38 1.73 14.31
C ILE A 113 -0.37 1.98 13.01
N MET A 114 0.10 2.98 12.28
CA MET A 114 -0.32 3.30 10.94
C MET A 114 0.92 3.54 10.07
N ILE A 115 1.06 2.79 8.96
CA ILE A 115 2.21 2.91 8.07
C ILE A 115 1.71 3.28 6.68
N TYR A 116 2.14 4.41 6.18
CA TYR A 116 1.86 4.84 4.82
C TYR A 116 3.01 4.41 3.91
N MET A 117 2.71 3.57 2.92
CA MET A 117 3.66 3.21 1.88
C MET A 117 3.44 4.12 0.68
N ALA A 118 4.43 4.96 0.37
CA ALA A 118 4.42 5.90 -0.75
C ALA A 118 5.70 5.76 -1.58
N PRO A 119 5.71 4.88 -2.59
CA PRO A 119 6.89 4.65 -3.43
C PRO A 119 7.35 5.89 -4.20
N VAL A 120 6.44 6.83 -4.44
CA VAL A 120 6.73 8.11 -5.08
C VAL A 120 6.20 9.23 -4.20
N MET A 121 7.12 9.91 -3.53
CA MET A 121 6.79 11.06 -2.72
C MET A 121 6.51 12.28 -3.60
N ASN A 122 5.32 12.88 -3.48
CA ASN A 122 4.95 14.13 -4.10
C ASN A 122 4.42 15.13 -3.07
N ALA A 123 4.15 16.36 -3.48
CA ALA A 123 3.66 17.41 -2.59
C ALA A 123 2.30 17.07 -1.96
N GLU A 124 1.43 16.41 -2.70
CA GLU A 124 0.11 16.00 -2.25
C GLU A 124 0.21 14.97 -1.11
N ILE A 125 1.02 13.92 -1.29
CA ILE A 125 1.27 12.89 -0.28
C ILE A 125 1.90 13.50 0.97
N LYS A 126 2.83 14.45 0.81
CA LYS A 126 3.43 15.16 1.96
C LYS A 126 2.39 15.96 2.75
N ALA A 127 1.45 16.62 2.07
CA ALA A 127 0.38 17.35 2.72
C ALA A 127 -0.56 16.41 3.49
N GLU A 128 -0.96 15.28 2.89
CA GLU A 128 -1.78 14.25 3.56
C GLU A 128 -1.11 13.69 4.81
N ILE A 129 0.20 13.44 4.74
CA ILE A 129 0.99 12.95 5.88
C ILE A 129 1.04 14.01 6.98
N ALA A 130 1.28 15.28 6.62
CA ALA A 130 1.33 16.38 7.58
C ALA A 130 -0.02 16.57 8.31
N GLU A 131 -1.15 16.40 7.62
CA GLU A 131 -2.47 16.40 8.25
C GLU A 131 -2.63 15.22 9.23
N LEU A 132 -2.18 14.03 8.83
CA LEU A 132 -2.20 12.86 9.69
C LEU A 132 -1.29 13.02 10.93
N GLU A 133 -0.18 13.74 10.82
CA GLU A 133 0.74 13.98 11.94
C GLU A 133 0.14 14.79 13.09
N GLN A 134 -0.92 15.55 12.84
CA GLN A 134 -1.62 16.29 13.89
C GLN A 134 -2.33 15.39 14.90
N GLU A 135 -2.61 14.15 14.55
CA GLU A 135 -3.25 13.18 15.44
C GLU A 135 -2.20 12.46 16.32
N LYS A 136 -1.94 12.97 17.51
CA LYS A 136 -0.85 12.52 18.40
C LYS A 136 -1.00 11.13 19.01
N SER A 137 -2.16 10.49 18.85
CA SER A 137 -2.48 9.23 19.54
C SER A 137 -1.98 7.97 18.83
N ILE A 138 -1.49 8.07 17.59
CA ILE A 138 -1.15 6.93 16.73
C ILE A 138 0.31 7.04 16.32
N ASP A 139 1.05 5.91 16.38
CA ASP A 139 2.39 5.81 15.80
C ASP A 139 2.29 5.74 14.28
N LYS A 140 2.69 6.82 13.62
CA LYS A 140 2.61 6.98 12.17
C LYS A 140 4.00 6.88 11.56
N ARG A 141 4.09 6.08 10.54
CA ARG A 141 5.34 5.84 9.83
C ARG A 141 5.14 5.98 8.33
N LEU A 142 6.16 6.48 7.68
CA LEU A 142 6.22 6.59 6.23
C LEU A 142 7.32 5.69 5.72
N VAL A 143 7.04 4.94 4.65
CA VAL A 143 7.99 4.09 3.95
C VAL A 143 7.82 4.22 2.45
N ASP A 144 8.87 4.00 1.69
CA ASP A 144 8.87 4.11 0.23
C ASP A 144 8.97 2.76 -0.49
N ASN A 145 9.24 1.70 0.24
CA ASN A 145 9.39 0.36 -0.32
C ASN A 145 8.82 -0.73 0.57
N ILE A 146 8.63 -1.93 0.00
CA ILE A 146 8.03 -3.07 0.68
C ILE A 146 8.92 -3.65 1.80
N ASN A 147 10.24 -3.55 1.69
CA ASN A 147 11.15 -4.08 2.70
C ASN A 147 11.07 -3.26 3.97
N ASP A 148 11.06 -1.94 3.86
CA ASP A 148 10.89 -1.03 4.98
C ASP A 148 9.50 -1.19 5.61
N LEU A 149 8.44 -1.40 4.79
CA LEU A 149 7.12 -1.73 5.29
C LEU A 149 7.16 -2.98 6.17
N LYS A 150 7.79 -4.06 5.71
CA LYS A 150 7.91 -5.30 6.48
C LYS A 150 8.68 -5.13 7.77
N GLU A 151 9.79 -4.38 7.73
CA GLU A 151 10.58 -4.08 8.92
C GLU A 151 9.75 -3.36 9.98
N LYS A 152 8.93 -2.39 9.58
CA LYS A 152 8.09 -1.62 10.49
C LYS A 152 6.86 -2.37 11.01
N ILE A 153 6.44 -3.44 10.33
CA ILE A 153 5.32 -4.30 10.74
C ILE A 153 5.75 -5.32 11.81
N MET A 154 7.01 -5.77 11.79
CA MET A 154 7.54 -6.76 12.74
C MET A 154 7.63 -6.19 14.14
#